data_21ff7e5a95bd8df0f012189381e25532
#
_entry.id   21ff7e5a95bd8df0f012189381e25532
#
_cell.length_a   1.000
_cell.length_b   1.000
_cell.length_c   1.000
_cell.angle_alpha   90.00
_cell.angle_beta   90.00
_cell.angle_gamma   90.00
#
_symmetry.space_group_name_H-M   'P 1'
#
loop_
_entity.id
_entity.type
_entity.pdbx_description
1 polymer ?
#
loop_
_entity_poly.entity_id
_entity_poly.type
_entity_poly.pdbx_seq_one_letter_code
_entity_poly.pdbx_strand_id
1 'polypeptide(L)' 'MEALVTTDIVGKEVRIGDIVLVAHTDSNNLFHAKVIDIKLKRMKCMIFDAPKSYRYMNDKVIQRLPEQVIKISD' A
#
# COMPACT_ATOMS: atom_id res chain seq x y z
N MET A 1 -3.90 -13.86 19.40
CA MET A 1 -3.03 -13.67 18.23
C MET A 1 -2.77 -12.20 18.02
N GLU A 2 -1.52 -11.83 17.88
CA GLU A 2 -1.17 -10.43 17.67
C GLU A 2 -1.46 -10.02 16.23
N ALA A 3 -1.99 -8.81 16.06
CA ALA A 3 -2.14 -8.26 14.73
C ALA A 3 -0.78 -7.94 14.14
N LEU A 4 -0.59 -8.26 12.86
CA LEU A 4 0.62 -7.89 12.16
C LEU A 4 0.61 -6.39 11.88
N VAL A 5 1.72 -5.74 12.16
CA VAL A 5 1.91 -4.33 11.91
C VAL A 5 3.25 -4.09 11.25
N THR A 6 3.33 -2.99 10.53
CA THR A 6 4.58 -2.54 9.94
C THR A 6 4.59 -1.01 10.03
N THR A 7 5.51 -0.37 9.34
CA THR A 7 5.56 1.09 9.31
C THR A 7 5.62 1.57 7.87
N ASP A 8 5.32 2.83 7.65
CA ASP A 8 5.53 3.48 6.37
C ASP A 8 6.88 4.20 6.36
N ILE A 9 7.14 4.98 5.29
CA ILE A 9 8.43 5.64 5.12
C ILE A 9 8.71 6.69 6.20
N VAL A 10 7.67 7.25 6.82
CA VAL A 10 7.84 8.25 7.89
C VAL A 10 7.72 7.64 9.28
N GLY A 11 7.61 6.32 9.39
CA GLY A 11 7.58 5.64 10.67
C GLY A 11 6.20 5.49 11.30
N LYS A 12 5.12 5.83 10.58
CA LYS A 12 3.77 5.62 11.08
C LYS A 12 3.42 4.14 11.06
N GLU A 13 2.71 3.69 12.09
CA GLU A 13 2.27 2.30 12.16
C GLU A 13 1.24 2.01 11.08
N VAL A 14 1.44 0.91 10.36
CA VAL A 14 0.53 0.46 9.29
C VAL A 14 -0.01 -0.91 9.67
N ARG A 15 -1.33 -1.07 9.55
CA ARG A 15 -2.03 -2.32 9.87
C ARG A 15 -2.85 -2.77 8.68
N ILE A 16 -3.24 -4.05 8.69
CA ILE A 16 -4.16 -4.56 7.67
C ILE A 16 -5.45 -3.74 7.71
N GLY A 17 -5.89 -3.29 6.55
CA GLY A 17 -7.07 -2.45 6.42
C GLY A 17 -6.76 -0.96 6.27
N ASP A 18 -5.54 -0.55 6.53
CA ASP A 18 -5.14 0.85 6.38
C ASP A 18 -5.02 1.24 4.91
N ILE A 19 -5.24 2.52 4.64
CA ILE A 19 -5.09 3.07 3.30
C ILE A 19 -3.72 3.73 3.20
N VAL A 20 -3.00 3.39 2.15
CA VAL A 20 -1.66 3.93 1.90
C VAL A 20 -1.55 4.41 0.46
N LEU A 21 -0.59 5.30 0.23
CA LEU A 21 -0.18 5.69 -1.12
C LEU A 21 1.01 4.83 -1.52
N VAL A 22 0.93 4.28 -2.72
CA VAL A 22 2.01 3.45 -3.26
C VAL A 22 2.42 3.99 -4.62
N ALA A 23 3.71 3.90 -4.94
CA ALA A 23 4.22 4.29 -6.24
C ALA A 23 4.24 3.08 -7.16
N HIS A 24 3.81 3.25 -8.39
CA HIS A 24 3.94 2.22 -9.41
C HIS A 24 5.39 2.21 -9.90
N THR A 25 5.96 1.03 -10.10
CA THR A 25 7.37 0.90 -10.46
C THR A 25 7.71 1.47 -11.84
N ASP A 26 6.75 1.42 -12.76
CA ASP A 26 6.97 1.82 -14.14
C ASP A 26 6.48 3.24 -14.44
N SER A 27 6.03 3.98 -13.45
CA SER A 27 5.53 5.33 -13.65
C SER A 27 5.73 6.14 -12.39
N ASN A 28 5.59 7.45 -12.52
CA ASN A 28 5.69 8.36 -11.39
C ASN A 28 4.34 8.60 -10.71
N ASN A 29 3.34 7.80 -11.06
CA ASN A 29 2.00 7.96 -10.49
C ASN A 29 1.90 7.27 -9.15
N LEU A 30 1.16 7.90 -8.24
CA LEU A 30 0.84 7.34 -6.95
C LEU A 30 -0.58 6.81 -6.98
N PHE A 31 -0.79 5.65 -6.36
CA PHE A 31 -2.10 5.03 -6.27
C PHE A 31 -2.50 4.88 -4.81
N HIS A 32 -3.79 5.01 -4.55
CA HIS A 32 -4.35 4.63 -3.26
C HIS A 32 -4.50 3.12 -3.22
N ALA A 33 -4.10 2.52 -2.13
CA ALA A 33 -4.19 1.08 -1.96
C ALA A 33 -4.57 0.75 -0.52
N LYS A 34 -5.23 -0.39 -0.36
CA LYS A 34 -5.59 -0.90 0.97
C LYS A 34 -4.64 -2.04 1.31
N VAL A 35 -4.09 -1.98 2.51
CA VAL A 35 -3.21 -3.05 3.00
C VAL A 35 -4.07 -4.27 3.31
N ILE A 36 -3.81 -5.39 2.62
CA ILE A 36 -4.59 -6.61 2.79
C ILE A 36 -3.81 -7.73 3.48
N ASP A 37 -2.49 -7.63 3.53
CA ASP A 37 -1.67 -8.60 4.23
C ASP A 37 -0.32 -7.96 4.57
N ILE A 38 0.29 -8.43 5.63
CA ILE A 38 1.61 -7.95 6.06
C ILE A 38 2.49 -9.16 6.31
N LYS A 39 3.64 -9.19 5.64
CA LYS A 39 4.69 -10.18 5.86
C LYS A 39 5.86 -9.51 6.56
N LEU A 40 6.85 -10.28 6.96
CA LEU A 40 7.99 -9.77 7.74
C LEU A 40 8.66 -8.54 7.15
N LYS A 41 8.81 -8.49 5.83
CA LYS A 41 9.53 -7.39 5.16
C LYS A 41 8.70 -6.72 4.08
N ARG A 42 7.48 -7.15 3.84
CA ARG A 42 6.66 -6.65 2.74
C ARG A 42 5.21 -6.62 3.15
N MET A 43 4.46 -5.75 2.52
CA MET A 43 3.01 -5.72 2.67
C MET A 43 2.37 -5.91 1.31
N LYS A 44 1.23 -6.59 1.28
CA LYS A 44 0.41 -6.70 0.09
C LYS A 44 -0.64 -5.61 0.12
N CYS A 45 -0.72 -4.86 -0.95
CA CYS A 45 -1.66 -3.75 -1.07
C CYS A 45 -2.52 -3.94 -2.30
N MET A 46 -3.82 -3.75 -2.15
CA MET A 46 -4.76 -3.83 -3.27
C MET A 46 -5.11 -2.41 -3.72
N ILE A 47 -4.79 -2.08 -4.97
CA ILE A 47 -5.07 -0.78 -5.54
C ILE A 47 -6.57 -0.65 -5.77
N PHE A 48 -7.18 0.44 -5.33
CA PHE A 48 -8.63 0.62 -5.48
C PHE A 48 -9.03 1.97 -6.09
N ASP A 49 -8.11 2.90 -6.21
CA ASP A 49 -8.43 4.25 -6.70
C ASP A 49 -7.36 4.72 -7.67
N ALA A 50 -7.20 3.98 -8.76
CA ALA A 50 -6.24 4.35 -9.78
C ALA A 50 -6.82 5.45 -10.68
N PRO A 51 -5.97 6.37 -11.19
CA PRO A 51 -6.40 7.37 -12.17
C PRO A 51 -7.00 6.72 -13.41
N LYS A 52 -7.79 7.49 -14.18
CA LYS A 52 -8.44 6.97 -15.38
C LYS A 52 -7.49 6.27 -16.33
N SER A 53 -6.29 6.78 -16.51
CA SER A 53 -5.29 6.19 -17.40
C SER A 53 -4.78 4.84 -16.91
N TYR A 54 -5.03 4.52 -15.65
CA TYR A 54 -4.55 3.30 -15.02
C TYR A 54 -5.67 2.49 -14.39
N ARG A 55 -6.91 2.62 -14.90
CA ARG A 55 -8.07 1.91 -14.36
C ARG A 55 -7.86 0.40 -14.29
N TYR A 56 -7.08 -0.14 -15.21
CA TYR A 56 -6.76 -1.57 -15.20
C TYR A 56 -5.95 -2.00 -13.97
N MET A 57 -5.40 -1.05 -13.22
CA MET A 57 -4.67 -1.35 -11.99
C MET A 57 -5.58 -1.56 -10.79
N ASN A 58 -6.85 -1.14 -10.87
CA ASN A 58 -7.79 -1.36 -9.77
C ASN A 58 -7.94 -2.84 -9.49
N ASP A 59 -8.03 -3.19 -8.20
CA ASP A 59 -8.13 -4.55 -7.69
C ASP A 59 -6.87 -5.39 -7.89
N LYS A 60 -5.79 -4.80 -8.39
CA LYS A 60 -4.53 -5.52 -8.48
C LYS A 60 -3.82 -5.48 -7.14
N VAL A 61 -3.22 -6.60 -6.78
CA VAL A 61 -2.45 -6.73 -5.55
C VAL A 61 -0.98 -6.60 -5.88
N ILE A 62 -0.31 -5.68 -5.19
CA ILE A 62 1.13 -5.47 -5.35
C ILE A 62 1.81 -5.63 -3.99
N GLN A 63 3.09 -5.92 -4.01
CA GLN A 63 3.89 -6.02 -2.80
C GLN A 63 4.80 -4.80 -2.70
N ARG A 64 4.89 -4.22 -1.51
CA ARG A 64 5.73 -3.05 -1.28
C ARG A 64 6.46 -3.19 0.05
N LEU A 65 7.65 -2.61 0.10
CA LEU A 65 8.41 -2.50 1.34
C LEU A 65 7.89 -1.31 2.16
N PRO A 66 8.08 -1.32 3.48
CA PRO A 66 7.64 -0.19 4.31
C PRO A 66 8.14 1.17 3.83
N GLU A 67 9.34 1.22 3.28
CA GLU A 67 9.95 2.46 2.80
C GLU A 67 9.36 2.95 1.47
N GLN A 68 8.43 2.21 0.89
CA GLN A 68 7.82 2.52 -0.40
C GLN A 68 6.37 2.97 -0.29
N VAL A 69 5.85 3.11 0.90
CA VAL A 69 4.46 3.48 1.11
C VAL A 69 4.36 4.65 2.08
N ILE A 70 3.26 5.40 1.97
CA ILE A 70 2.92 6.48 2.89
C ILE A 70 1.51 6.23 3.39
N LYS A 71 1.35 6.12 4.70
CA LYS A 71 0.02 5.93 5.29
C LYS A 71 -0.75 7.25 5.24
N ILE A 72 -1.96 7.20 4.71
CA ILE A 72 -2.82 8.38 4.59
C ILE A 72 -4.10 8.27 5.43
N SER A 73 -4.38 7.11 5.99
CA SER A 73 -5.51 6.95 6.91
C SER A 73 -4.99 6.79 8.34
N ASP A 74 -5.80 7.18 9.28
CA ASP A 74 -5.48 7.02 10.69
C ASP A 74 -6.09 5.74 11.25
#